data_4656681066ee819ebf8091f6b713fdcc
#
_entry.id   4656681066ee819ebf8091f6b713fdcc
#
_cell.length_a   1.000
_cell.length_b   1.000
_cell.length_c   1.000
_cell.angle_alpha   90.00
_cell.angle_beta   90.00
_cell.angle_gamma   90.00
#
_symmetry.space_group_name_H-M   'P 1'
#
loop_
_entity.id
_entity.type
_entity.pdbx_description
1 polymer ?
#
loop_
_entity_poly.entity_id
_entity_poly.type
_entity_poly.pdbx_seq_one_letter_code
_entity_poly.pdbx_strand_id
1 'polypeptide(L)'
;MTNFNLIDIFVQVFNDMFEYLGLEHKFMCEVPESTLNSSEKVNALIGISGDISGNILFGFTEKIAREVSAKLIGVKEINQIDKYEKNALADFYADFCARVTHSIKIENLFNIDGAGKDYVMFSSNPTYIAGDNMQGVISKVPSKKLFFKVCGEKFGIAYNLEQK
;
A
#
# COMPACT_ATOMS: atom_id res chain seq x y z
N MET A 1 4.87 -17.70 -20.59
CA MET A 1 5.36 -16.51 -19.87
C MET A 1 4.16 -15.78 -19.28
N THR A 2 4.04 -15.80 -17.99
CA THR A 2 3.07 -14.94 -17.31
C THR A 2 3.63 -13.53 -17.33
N ASN A 3 3.00 -12.63 -18.07
CA ASN A 3 3.30 -11.22 -18.02
C ASN A 3 2.78 -10.68 -16.68
N PHE A 4 3.61 -10.77 -15.66
CA PHE A 4 3.34 -10.13 -14.38
C PHE A 4 3.33 -8.62 -14.61
N ASN A 5 2.27 -7.97 -14.22
CA ASN A 5 2.19 -6.52 -14.21
C ASN A 5 2.19 -5.99 -12.76
N LEU A 6 2.30 -4.69 -12.62
CA LEU A 6 2.40 -4.07 -11.31
C LEU A 6 1.16 -4.33 -10.44
N ILE A 7 -0.02 -4.41 -11.04
CA ILE A 7 -1.26 -4.74 -10.34
C ILE A 7 -1.18 -6.13 -9.73
N ASP A 8 -0.69 -7.11 -10.49
CA ASP A 8 -0.58 -8.50 -10.02
C ASP A 8 0.30 -8.57 -8.78
N ILE A 9 1.40 -7.81 -8.75
CA ILE A 9 2.29 -7.73 -7.60
C ILE A 9 1.55 -7.18 -6.38
N PHE A 10 0.86 -6.06 -6.52
CA PHE A 10 0.09 -5.45 -5.42
C PHE A 10 -1.00 -6.40 -4.91
N VAL A 11 -1.73 -7.03 -5.81
CA VAL A 11 -2.81 -7.96 -5.45
C VAL A 11 -2.24 -9.19 -4.74
N GLN A 12 -1.14 -9.74 -5.22
CA GLN A 12 -0.50 -10.90 -4.59
C GLN A 12 -0.01 -10.58 -3.18
N VAL A 13 0.68 -9.46 -3.00
CA VAL A 13 1.16 -9.01 -1.68
C VAL A 13 -0.03 -8.78 -0.74
N PHE A 14 -1.07 -8.12 -1.23
CA PHE A 14 -2.31 -7.91 -0.47
C PHE A 14 -2.92 -9.24 -0.01
N ASN A 15 -3.11 -10.18 -0.91
CA ASN A 15 -3.69 -11.48 -0.58
C ASN A 15 -2.86 -12.22 0.45
N ASP A 16 -1.54 -12.27 0.27
CA ASP A 16 -0.64 -12.96 1.19
C ASP A 16 -0.69 -12.37 2.60
N MET A 17 -0.66 -11.05 2.72
CA MET A 17 -0.65 -10.38 4.02
C MET A 17 -1.99 -10.47 4.74
N PHE A 18 -3.11 -10.28 4.03
CA PHE A 18 -4.44 -10.37 4.65
C PHE A 18 -4.87 -11.80 4.95
N GLU A 19 -4.43 -12.77 4.15
CA GLU A 19 -4.60 -14.19 4.48
C GLU A 19 -3.85 -14.56 5.76
N TYR A 20 -2.61 -14.10 5.90
CA TYR A 20 -1.83 -14.30 7.13
C TYR A 20 -2.53 -13.72 8.36
N LEU A 21 -3.17 -12.56 8.24
CA LEU A 21 -3.93 -11.94 9.31
C LEU A 21 -5.26 -12.66 9.60
N GLY A 22 -5.72 -13.54 8.72
CA GLY A 22 -7.00 -14.22 8.86
C GLY A 22 -8.21 -13.31 8.67
N LEU A 23 -8.04 -12.22 7.95
CA LEU A 23 -9.12 -11.28 7.63
C LEU A 23 -9.71 -11.59 6.26
N GLU A 24 -11.04 -11.58 6.16
CA GLU A 24 -11.73 -11.69 4.87
C GLU A 24 -11.31 -10.55 3.96
N HIS A 25 -10.89 -10.89 2.74
CA HIS A 25 -10.33 -9.91 1.81
C HIS A 25 -10.64 -10.25 0.35
N LYS A 26 -10.70 -9.23 -0.48
CA LYS A 26 -10.95 -9.35 -1.91
C LYS A 26 -10.41 -8.14 -2.67
N PHE A 27 -9.70 -8.38 -3.78
CA PHE A 27 -9.43 -7.33 -4.75
C PHE A 27 -10.68 -7.04 -5.58
N MET A 28 -10.96 -5.77 -5.83
CA MET A 28 -12.14 -5.34 -6.59
C MET A 28 -11.80 -4.86 -7.99
N CYS A 29 -11.05 -3.77 -8.10
CA CYS A 29 -10.75 -3.15 -9.38
C CYS A 29 -9.60 -2.14 -9.29
N GLU A 30 -9.08 -1.75 -10.46
CA GLU A 30 -8.15 -0.63 -10.62
C GLU A 30 -8.88 0.51 -11.32
N VAL A 31 -8.62 1.73 -10.85
CA VAL A 31 -9.16 2.96 -11.44
C VAL A 31 -8.01 3.93 -11.67
N PRO A 32 -7.85 4.46 -12.92
CA PRO A 32 -6.90 5.55 -13.15
C PRO A 32 -7.41 6.84 -12.50
N GLU A 33 -6.50 7.60 -11.91
CA GLU A 33 -6.78 8.86 -11.26
C GLU A 33 -5.83 9.94 -11.80
N SER A 34 -6.34 11.17 -11.94
CA SER A 34 -5.52 12.30 -12.39
C SER A 34 -4.56 12.81 -11.30
N THR A 35 -4.79 12.40 -10.06
CA THR A 35 -4.04 12.83 -8.89
C THR A 35 -3.80 11.66 -7.95
N LEU A 36 -2.84 11.78 -7.05
CA LEU A 36 -2.70 10.88 -5.89
C LEU A 36 -3.59 11.44 -4.78
N ASN A 37 -4.66 10.74 -4.46
CA ASN A 37 -5.67 11.23 -3.52
C ASN A 37 -6.22 10.10 -2.64
N SER A 38 -6.80 10.50 -1.52
CA SER A 38 -7.54 9.60 -0.64
C SER A 38 -8.75 10.32 -0.04
N SER A 39 -9.86 9.61 0.10
CA SER A 39 -11.06 10.06 0.82
C SER A 39 -11.18 9.39 2.19
N GLU A 40 -10.21 8.59 2.58
CA GLU A 40 -10.27 7.82 3.81
C GLU A 40 -9.73 8.60 5.02
N LYS A 41 -10.03 8.12 6.22
CA LYS A 41 -9.63 8.78 7.46
C LYS A 41 -8.24 8.39 7.94
N VAL A 42 -7.82 7.17 7.67
CA VAL A 42 -6.53 6.66 8.10
C VAL A 42 -5.62 6.49 6.89
N ASN A 43 -4.75 7.45 6.67
CA ASN A 43 -3.89 7.50 5.50
C ASN A 43 -2.42 7.37 5.86
N ALA A 44 -1.67 6.64 5.06
CA ALA A 44 -0.23 6.53 5.17
C ALA A 44 0.42 6.67 3.80
N LEU A 45 1.36 7.58 3.69
CA LEU A 45 2.13 7.82 2.48
C LEU A 45 3.54 7.27 2.62
N ILE A 46 3.98 6.50 1.63
CA ILE A 46 5.33 5.96 1.56
C ILE A 46 5.96 6.40 0.24
N GLY A 47 7.13 7.03 0.34
CA GLY A 47 7.95 7.38 -0.82
C GLY A 47 8.82 6.23 -1.25
N ILE A 48 8.92 6.01 -2.55
CA ILE A 48 9.83 5.07 -3.19
C ILE A 48 10.86 5.88 -3.95
N SER A 49 12.13 5.53 -3.80
CA SER A 49 13.24 6.20 -4.48
C SER A 49 14.25 5.20 -5.01
N GLY A 50 15.11 5.65 -5.93
CA GLY A 50 16.10 4.81 -6.61
C GLY A 50 15.85 4.74 -8.11
N ASP A 51 16.07 3.59 -8.71
CA ASP A 51 15.82 3.35 -10.15
C ASP A 51 14.33 3.44 -10.52
N ILE A 52 13.49 3.10 -9.57
CA ILE A 52 12.05 3.28 -9.62
C ILE A 52 11.68 4.30 -8.53
N SER A 53 10.87 5.26 -8.86
CA SER A 53 10.48 6.31 -7.92
C SER A 53 8.98 6.59 -7.97
N GLY A 54 8.47 7.15 -6.90
CA GLY A 54 7.08 7.52 -6.77
C GLY A 54 6.57 7.39 -5.35
N ASN A 55 5.28 7.15 -5.21
CA ASN A 55 4.62 7.08 -3.93
C ASN A 55 3.59 5.95 -3.89
N ILE A 56 3.39 5.42 -2.70
CA ILE A 56 2.30 4.49 -2.39
C ILE A 56 1.49 5.12 -1.26
N LEU A 57 0.19 5.25 -1.46
CA LEU A 57 -0.73 5.83 -0.49
C LEU A 57 -1.75 4.78 -0.06
N PHE A 58 -1.72 4.43 1.22
CA PHE A 58 -2.74 3.58 1.83
C PHE A 58 -3.86 4.43 2.39
N GLY A 59 -5.09 4.13 2.02
CA GLY A 59 -6.27 4.79 2.57
C GLY A 59 -7.18 3.76 3.24
N PHE A 60 -7.00 3.55 4.55
CA PHE A 60 -7.84 2.65 5.32
C PHE A 60 -9.03 3.39 5.91
N THR A 61 -10.17 2.71 5.97
CA THR A 61 -11.25 3.15 6.84
C THR A 61 -10.83 2.94 8.30
N GLU A 62 -11.43 3.66 9.19
CA GLU A 62 -11.16 3.50 10.63
C GLU A 62 -11.44 2.06 11.10
N LYS A 63 -12.50 1.44 10.59
CA LYS A 63 -12.82 0.04 10.90
C LYS A 63 -11.73 -0.92 10.44
N ILE A 64 -11.26 -0.80 9.18
CA ILE A 64 -10.19 -1.65 8.66
C ILE A 64 -8.91 -1.44 9.47
N ALA A 65 -8.57 -0.20 9.80
CA ALA A 65 -7.39 0.09 10.60
C ALA A 65 -7.46 -0.59 11.98
N ARG A 66 -8.62 -0.58 12.62
CA ARG A 66 -8.81 -1.27 13.91
C ARG A 66 -8.72 -2.78 13.77
N GLU A 67 -9.34 -3.36 12.75
CA GLU A 67 -9.30 -4.82 12.51
C GLU A 67 -7.88 -5.31 12.25
N VAL A 68 -7.15 -4.60 11.40
CA VAL A 68 -5.75 -4.93 11.09
C VAL A 68 -4.88 -4.78 12.32
N SER A 69 -4.99 -3.66 13.05
CA SER A 69 -4.23 -3.42 14.27
C SER A 69 -4.48 -4.48 15.34
N ALA A 70 -5.74 -4.89 15.53
CA ALA A 70 -6.10 -5.92 16.49
C ALA A 70 -5.40 -7.24 16.18
N LYS A 71 -5.35 -7.65 14.92
CA LYS A 71 -4.66 -8.86 14.49
C LYS A 71 -3.15 -8.75 14.66
N LEU A 72 -2.56 -7.60 14.32
CA LEU A 72 -1.11 -7.37 14.45
C LEU A 72 -0.65 -7.39 15.92
N ILE A 73 -1.44 -6.81 16.81
CA ILE A 73 -1.12 -6.72 18.24
C ILE A 73 -1.48 -8.01 18.98
N GLY A 74 -2.40 -8.81 18.42
CA GLY A 74 -2.84 -10.06 19.04
C GLY A 74 -3.92 -9.85 20.11
N VAL A 75 -4.71 -8.78 19.99
CA VAL A 75 -5.85 -8.52 20.87
C VAL A 75 -7.17 -8.79 20.13
N LYS A 76 -8.22 -9.00 20.89
CA LYS A 76 -9.52 -9.37 20.33
C LYS A 76 -10.21 -8.19 19.64
N GLU A 77 -10.07 -6.99 20.20
CA GLU A 77 -10.75 -5.78 19.75
C GLU A 77 -9.93 -4.54 20.08
N ILE A 78 -9.99 -3.55 19.19
CA ILE A 78 -9.43 -2.21 19.38
C ILE A 78 -10.55 -1.20 19.13
N ASN A 79 -10.74 -0.28 20.09
CA ASN A 79 -11.78 0.74 20.00
C ASN A 79 -11.26 2.06 19.44
N GLN A 80 -9.96 2.30 19.52
CA GLN A 80 -9.34 3.57 19.15
C GLN A 80 -7.94 3.35 18.57
N ILE A 81 -7.59 4.11 17.55
CA ILE A 81 -6.26 4.08 16.92
C ILE A 81 -5.37 5.13 17.60
N ASP A 82 -4.60 4.69 18.57
CA ASP A 82 -3.62 5.50 19.30
C ASP A 82 -2.21 5.28 18.75
N LYS A 83 -1.21 5.80 19.44
CA LYS A 83 0.20 5.70 19.03
C LYS A 83 0.68 4.26 18.84
N TYR A 84 0.25 3.34 19.72
CA TYR A 84 0.67 1.94 19.66
C TYR A 84 0.12 1.23 18.41
N GLU A 85 -1.14 1.46 18.11
CA GLU A 85 -1.81 0.94 16.92
C GLU A 85 -1.25 1.55 15.63
N LYS A 86 -0.93 2.83 15.65
CA LYS A 86 -0.26 3.51 14.52
C LYS A 86 1.12 2.93 14.25
N ASN A 87 1.87 2.58 15.28
CA ASN A 87 3.17 1.94 15.12
C ASN A 87 3.04 0.54 14.51
N ALA A 88 2.06 -0.24 14.95
CA ALA A 88 1.79 -1.55 14.37
C ALA A 88 1.39 -1.44 12.89
N LEU A 89 0.53 -0.47 12.55
CA LEU A 89 0.15 -0.20 11.17
C LEU A 89 1.34 0.30 10.33
N ALA A 90 2.24 1.11 10.91
CA ALA A 90 3.44 1.57 10.21
C ALA A 90 4.32 0.39 9.80
N ASP A 91 4.52 -0.58 10.68
CA ASP A 91 5.26 -1.79 10.37
C ASP A 91 4.58 -2.62 9.27
N PHE A 92 3.26 -2.69 9.30
CA PHE A 92 2.47 -3.35 8.27
C PHE A 92 2.64 -2.69 6.90
N TYR A 93 2.52 -1.37 6.83
CA TYR A 93 2.71 -0.63 5.57
C TYR A 93 4.14 -0.76 5.03
N ALA A 94 5.13 -0.69 5.92
CA ALA A 94 6.53 -0.87 5.55
C ALA A 94 6.80 -2.27 4.99
N ASP A 95 6.25 -3.31 5.62
CA ASP A 95 6.37 -4.69 5.14
C ASP A 95 5.68 -4.88 3.79
N PHE A 96 4.50 -4.32 3.62
CA PHE A 96 3.79 -4.33 2.34
C PHE A 96 4.65 -3.74 1.21
N CYS A 97 5.20 -2.55 1.43
CA CYS A 97 6.06 -1.89 0.44
C CYS A 97 7.36 -2.64 0.19
N ALA A 98 7.97 -3.23 1.22
CA ALA A 98 9.15 -4.06 1.07
C ALA A 98 8.88 -5.29 0.19
N ARG A 99 7.75 -5.93 0.37
CA ARG A 99 7.34 -7.07 -0.46
C ARG A 99 7.06 -6.67 -1.90
N VAL A 100 6.40 -5.54 -2.11
CA VAL A 100 6.14 -4.98 -3.45
C VAL A 100 7.47 -4.68 -4.17
N THR A 101 8.37 -3.95 -3.52
CA THR A 101 9.67 -3.60 -4.13
C THR A 101 10.52 -4.83 -4.42
N HIS A 102 10.51 -5.81 -3.53
CA HIS A 102 11.21 -7.08 -3.74
C HIS A 102 10.67 -7.84 -4.96
N SER A 103 9.34 -7.93 -5.08
CA SER A 103 8.70 -8.58 -6.22
C SER A 103 8.98 -7.85 -7.54
N ILE A 104 8.98 -6.52 -7.54
CA ILE A 104 9.35 -5.73 -8.72
C ILE A 104 10.78 -6.07 -9.18
N LYS A 105 11.71 -6.20 -8.24
CA LYS A 105 13.10 -6.57 -8.54
C LYS A 105 13.21 -7.97 -9.14
N ILE A 106 12.59 -8.95 -8.50
CA ILE A 106 12.65 -10.36 -8.94
C ILE A 106 12.05 -10.51 -10.34
N GLU A 107 10.89 -9.92 -10.58
CA GLU A 107 10.20 -10.02 -11.87
C GLU A 107 10.80 -9.11 -12.96
N ASN A 108 11.76 -8.26 -12.60
CA ASN A 108 12.34 -7.26 -13.50
C ASN A 108 11.27 -6.50 -14.29
N LEU A 109 10.26 -6.03 -13.58
CA LEU A 109 9.02 -5.52 -14.15
C LEU A 109 9.23 -4.33 -15.09
N PHE A 110 10.22 -3.48 -14.81
CA PHE A 110 10.52 -2.28 -15.58
C PHE A 110 11.62 -2.48 -16.63
N ASN A 111 12.10 -3.72 -16.82
CA ASN A 111 13.12 -4.07 -17.81
C ASN A 111 14.34 -3.14 -17.76
N ILE A 112 14.88 -2.91 -16.57
CA ILE A 112 16.08 -2.11 -16.43
C ILE A 112 17.25 -2.86 -17.07
N ASP A 113 17.83 -2.28 -18.12
CA ASP A 113 18.92 -2.85 -18.87
C ASP A 113 20.18 -2.97 -18.04
N GLY A 114 20.78 -4.14 -18.08
CA GLY A 114 22.00 -4.48 -17.39
C GLY A 114 21.86 -5.84 -16.73
N ALA A 115 22.13 -6.90 -17.48
CA ALA A 115 22.17 -8.24 -16.96
C ALA A 115 23.03 -8.29 -15.69
N GLY A 116 22.41 -8.61 -14.54
CA GLY A 116 23.07 -8.74 -13.26
C GLY A 116 23.13 -7.48 -12.40
N LYS A 117 22.47 -6.39 -12.79
CA LYS A 117 22.30 -5.23 -11.90
C LYS A 117 21.02 -5.37 -11.11
N ASP A 118 21.16 -5.34 -9.80
CA ASP A 118 20.01 -5.24 -8.91
C ASP A 118 19.39 -3.85 -9.03
N TYR A 119 18.08 -3.80 -9.09
CA TYR A 119 17.35 -2.55 -8.92
C TYR A 119 17.71 -1.93 -7.58
N VAL A 120 18.02 -0.65 -7.61
CA VAL A 120 18.15 0.13 -6.38
C VAL A 120 16.80 0.76 -6.09
N MET A 121 16.14 0.27 -5.07
CA MET A 121 14.86 0.80 -4.61
C MET A 121 14.87 0.90 -3.09
N PHE A 122 14.42 2.04 -2.60
CA PHE A 122 14.29 2.32 -1.17
C PHE A 122 12.88 2.79 -0.87
N SER A 123 12.33 2.31 0.23
CA SER A 123 11.08 2.84 0.77
C SER A 123 11.35 3.72 1.97
N SER A 124 10.67 4.84 2.07
CA SER A 124 10.70 5.71 3.25
C SER A 124 9.89 5.08 4.39
N ASN A 125 10.07 5.61 5.58
CA ASN A 125 9.13 5.35 6.66
C ASN A 125 7.75 5.91 6.31
N PRO A 126 6.67 5.23 6.74
CA PRO A 126 5.33 5.76 6.52
C PRO A 126 5.13 7.12 7.17
N THR A 127 4.60 8.06 6.40
CA THR A 127 4.13 9.34 6.92
C THR A 127 2.62 9.27 7.08
N TYR A 128 2.15 9.41 8.31
CA TYR A 128 0.72 9.50 8.59
C TYR A 128 0.19 10.86 8.20
N ILE A 129 -0.88 10.83 7.44
CA ILE A 129 -1.62 12.02 7.09
C ILE A 129 -2.90 11.95 7.91
N ALA A 130 -2.89 12.66 9.04
CA ALA A 130 -4.01 12.68 9.98
C ALA A 130 -4.90 13.89 9.75
N GLY A 131 -6.19 13.67 9.81
CA GLY A 131 -7.19 14.73 9.86
C GLY A 131 -8.51 14.28 9.26
N ASP A 132 -9.59 14.60 9.96
CA ASP A 132 -10.96 14.33 9.54
C ASP A 132 -11.35 14.99 8.21
N ASN A 133 -10.47 15.81 7.63
CA ASN A 133 -10.72 16.63 6.44
C ASN A 133 -9.68 16.46 5.34
N MET A 134 -8.88 15.39 5.37
CA MET A 134 -7.98 15.13 4.26
C MET A 134 -8.67 14.40 3.09
N GLN A 135 -9.83 14.86 2.75
CA GLN A 135 -10.33 14.70 1.40
C GLN A 135 -9.47 15.59 0.52
N GLY A 136 -8.35 15.07 0.04
CA GLY A 136 -7.45 15.94 -0.67
C GLY A 136 -6.51 15.24 -1.60
N VAL A 137 -6.16 16.01 -2.57
CA VAL A 137 -5.06 15.74 -3.47
C VAL A 137 -3.76 15.83 -2.68
N ILE A 138 -3.06 14.70 -2.57
CA ILE A 138 -1.74 14.63 -1.94
C ILE A 138 -0.67 15.03 -2.95
N SER A 139 -0.89 14.67 -4.21
CA SER A 139 -0.02 15.02 -5.32
C SER A 139 -0.84 15.18 -6.59
N LYS A 140 -0.44 16.15 -7.43
CA LYS A 140 -1.05 16.32 -8.76
C LYS A 140 -0.52 15.37 -9.82
N VAL A 141 0.30 14.40 -9.42
CA VAL A 141 0.81 13.38 -10.33
C VAL A 141 -0.27 12.34 -10.60
N PRO A 142 -0.50 11.97 -11.87
CA PRO A 142 -1.42 10.89 -12.20
C PRO A 142 -1.05 9.61 -11.47
N SER A 143 -2.04 8.90 -10.97
CA SER A 143 -1.86 7.67 -10.21
C SER A 143 -2.85 6.60 -10.64
N LYS A 144 -2.66 5.39 -10.13
CA LYS A 144 -3.63 4.31 -10.20
C LYS A 144 -4.08 3.98 -8.79
N LYS A 145 -5.37 3.76 -8.63
CA LYS A 145 -5.97 3.38 -7.35
C LYS A 145 -6.53 1.99 -7.45
N LEU A 146 -6.05 1.12 -6.57
CA LEU A 146 -6.52 -0.24 -6.43
C LEU A 146 -7.53 -0.28 -5.29
N PHE A 147 -8.73 -0.78 -5.58
CA PHE A 147 -9.76 -0.95 -4.57
C PHE A 147 -9.82 -2.39 -4.09
N PHE A 148 -9.86 -2.53 -2.78
CA PHE A 148 -9.97 -3.79 -2.08
C PHE A 148 -11.14 -3.75 -1.12
N LYS A 149 -11.60 -4.92 -0.72
CA LYS A 149 -12.60 -5.08 0.32
C LYS A 149 -12.03 -5.94 1.44
N VAL A 150 -12.14 -5.49 2.68
CA VAL A 150 -11.70 -6.20 3.87
C VAL A 150 -12.81 -6.14 4.90
N CYS A 151 -13.22 -7.30 5.43
CA CYS A 151 -14.30 -7.38 6.40
C CYS A 151 -15.57 -6.61 5.98
N GLY A 152 -15.89 -6.66 4.68
CA GLY A 152 -17.06 -5.99 4.12
C GLY A 152 -16.89 -4.50 3.81
N GLU A 153 -15.76 -3.89 4.12
CA GLU A 153 -15.47 -2.49 3.84
C GLU A 153 -14.48 -2.29 2.71
N LYS A 154 -14.76 -1.31 1.86
CA LYS A 154 -13.92 -0.92 0.74
C LYS A 154 -12.84 0.07 1.18
N PHE A 155 -11.62 -0.13 0.67
CA PHE A 155 -10.54 0.84 0.82
C PHE A 155 -9.68 0.88 -0.44
N GLY A 156 -8.78 1.86 -0.52
CA GLY A 156 -7.91 2.05 -1.67
C GLY A 156 -6.43 2.07 -1.33
N ILE A 157 -5.62 1.53 -2.25
CA ILE A 157 -4.18 1.74 -2.29
C ILE A 157 -3.88 2.43 -3.61
N ALA A 158 -3.39 3.66 -3.54
CA ALA A 158 -3.01 4.43 -4.73
C ALA A 158 -1.50 4.42 -4.91
N TYR A 159 -1.04 4.41 -6.14
CA TYR A 159 0.40 4.43 -6.43
C TYR A 159 0.70 5.17 -7.73
N ASN A 160 1.90 5.73 -7.79
CA ASN A 160 2.46 6.37 -8.98
C ASN A 160 3.94 6.01 -9.10
N LEU A 161 4.22 4.79 -9.46
CA LEU A 161 5.59 4.28 -9.61
C LEU A 161 6.04 4.37 -11.06
N GLU A 162 7.19 4.95 -11.29
CA GLU A 162 7.79 5.11 -12.61
C GLU A 162 9.29 4.89 -12.60
N GLN A 163 9.82 4.45 -13.72
CA GLN A 163 11.26 4.34 -13.94
C GLN A 163 11.86 5.73 -14.14
N LYS A 164 12.96 5.99 -13.47
CA LYS A 164 13.76 7.19 -13.70
C LYS A 164 14.55 7.13 -14.99
#